data_ab8a649382325559fccf456269c66103
#
_entry.id   ab8a649382325559fccf456269c66103
#
_cell.length_a   1.000
_cell.length_b   1.000
_cell.length_c   1.000
_cell.angle_alpha   90.00
_cell.angle_beta   90.00
_cell.angle_gamma   90.00
#
_symmetry.space_group_name_H-M   'P 1'
#
loop_
_entity.id
_entity.type
_entity.pdbx_description
1 polymer ?
#
loop_
_entity_poly.entity_id
_entity_poly.type
_entity_poly.pdbx_seq_one_letter_code
_entity_poly.pdbx_strand_id
1 'polypeptide(L)'
;MLPSLVAEELRRTLTDFLGTTFALTDDDVRAELERFLLDPDRGIFRGPFVRVRLPFRPAGDSWKQSLDWSPPGFVPYAHQARAFERLDSLRGKPRPTIVTTGTGSGKTESFLLPMLDHCHRQVAIGEGGIKALVLYPMNALALLVGLQDRDRDDAAGAEVAVEVG
;
A
#
# COMPACT_ATOMS: atom_id res chain seq x y z
N MET A 1 -14.75 -2.14 19.76
CA MET A 1 -13.50 -2.61 20.41
C MET A 1 -12.89 -1.41 21.13
N LEU A 2 -12.58 -1.53 22.44
CA LEU A 2 -12.00 -0.45 23.22
C LEU A 2 -10.48 -0.41 23.00
N PRO A 3 -9.89 0.69 22.51
CA PRO A 3 -8.46 0.76 22.22
C PRO A 3 -7.55 0.46 23.41
N SER A 4 -7.99 0.81 24.63
CA SER A 4 -7.27 0.52 25.88
C SER A 4 -7.13 -0.97 26.17
N LEU A 5 -8.18 -1.76 25.91
CA LEU A 5 -8.15 -3.22 26.10
C LEU A 5 -7.21 -3.88 25.08
N VAL A 6 -7.24 -3.43 23.84
CA VAL A 6 -6.33 -3.92 22.79
C VAL A 6 -4.87 -3.57 23.13
N ALA A 7 -4.61 -2.38 23.65
CA ALA A 7 -3.27 -1.97 24.05
C ALA A 7 -2.74 -2.84 25.22
N GLU A 8 -3.58 -3.18 26.19
CA GLU A 8 -3.19 -4.03 27.29
C GLU A 8 -2.94 -5.48 26.86
N GLU A 9 -3.79 -6.02 25.99
CA GLU A 9 -3.58 -7.35 25.39
C GLU A 9 -2.29 -7.41 24.55
N LEU A 10 -2.02 -6.40 23.72
CA LEU A 10 -0.78 -6.29 22.95
C LEU A 10 0.44 -6.21 23.88
N ARG A 11 0.37 -5.42 24.95
CA ARG A 11 1.44 -5.31 25.93
C ARG A 11 1.79 -6.70 26.49
N ARG A 12 0.81 -7.42 26.98
CA ARG A 12 0.99 -8.75 27.54
C ARG A 12 1.55 -9.74 26.51
N THR A 13 0.94 -9.82 25.33
CA THR A 13 1.33 -10.76 24.29
C THR A 13 2.75 -10.50 23.78
N LEU A 14 3.15 -9.24 23.60
CA LEU A 14 4.51 -8.90 23.16
C LEU A 14 5.55 -9.16 24.25
N THR A 15 5.23 -8.91 25.53
CA THR A 15 6.14 -9.23 26.64
C THR A 15 6.34 -10.74 26.75
N ASP A 16 5.26 -11.53 26.68
CA ASP A 16 5.34 -12.98 26.66
C ASP A 16 6.13 -13.51 25.46
N PHE A 17 5.89 -12.95 24.28
CA PHE A 17 6.64 -13.31 23.06
C PHE A 17 8.14 -13.02 23.20
N LEU A 18 8.50 -11.85 23.69
CA LEU A 18 9.90 -11.48 23.88
C LEU A 18 10.57 -12.36 24.94
N GLY A 19 9.89 -12.61 26.06
CA GLY A 19 10.40 -13.47 27.13
C GLY A 19 10.59 -14.94 26.71
N THR A 20 9.74 -15.44 25.81
CA THR A 20 9.85 -16.81 25.28
C THR A 20 10.85 -16.93 24.12
N THR A 21 10.90 -15.94 23.23
CA THR A 21 11.79 -15.96 22.07
C THR A 21 13.25 -15.73 22.46
N PHE A 22 13.47 -14.84 23.41
CA PHE A 22 14.81 -14.55 23.98
C PHE A 22 14.92 -15.18 25.35
N ALA A 23 14.67 -16.51 25.44
CA ALA A 23 14.67 -17.25 26.69
C ALA A 23 16.02 -17.11 27.44
N LEU A 24 16.03 -16.16 28.38
CA LEU A 24 17.20 -15.95 29.25
C LEU A 24 17.19 -17.04 30.32
N THR A 25 18.33 -17.67 30.52
CA THR A 25 18.51 -18.80 31.47
C THR A 25 18.48 -18.32 32.93
N ASP A 26 18.86 -17.07 33.15
CA ASP A 26 18.94 -16.44 34.45
C ASP A 26 17.60 -15.73 34.75
N ASP A 27 16.96 -16.10 35.85
CA ASP A 27 15.66 -15.57 36.25
C ASP A 27 15.74 -14.10 36.71
N ASP A 28 16.84 -13.66 37.29
CA ASP A 28 17.00 -12.27 37.69
C ASP A 28 17.16 -11.36 36.48
N VAL A 29 17.91 -11.80 35.47
CA VAL A 29 18.08 -11.08 34.22
C VAL A 29 16.75 -11.03 33.44
N ARG A 30 15.97 -12.10 33.48
CA ARG A 30 14.62 -12.12 32.86
C ARG A 30 13.69 -11.12 33.55
N ALA A 31 13.64 -11.11 34.86
CA ALA A 31 12.82 -10.17 35.62
C ALA A 31 13.21 -8.71 35.38
N GLU A 32 14.50 -8.45 35.23
CA GLU A 32 14.98 -7.10 34.94
C GLU A 32 14.65 -6.67 33.50
N LEU A 33 14.74 -7.60 32.53
CA LEU A 33 14.28 -7.35 31.16
C LEU A 33 12.79 -7.01 31.11
N GLU A 34 11.94 -7.80 31.78
CA GLU A 34 10.50 -7.52 31.85
C GLU A 34 10.22 -6.16 32.48
N ARG A 35 10.91 -5.85 33.58
CA ARG A 35 10.79 -4.54 34.24
C ARG A 35 11.18 -3.40 33.29
N PHE A 36 12.26 -3.58 32.53
CA PHE A 36 12.70 -2.60 31.54
C PHE A 36 11.68 -2.44 30.40
N LEU A 37 11.18 -3.55 29.86
CA LEU A 37 10.21 -3.51 28.75
C LEU A 37 8.90 -2.80 29.15
N LEU A 38 8.48 -2.96 30.39
CA LEU A 38 7.24 -2.40 30.94
C LEU A 38 7.41 -1.01 31.57
N ASP A 39 8.63 -0.50 31.67
CA ASP A 39 8.90 0.83 32.22
C ASP A 39 8.15 1.90 31.43
N PRO A 40 7.35 2.78 32.08
CA PRO A 40 6.54 3.77 31.40
C PRO A 40 7.34 4.84 30.66
N ASP A 41 8.58 5.11 31.07
CA ASP A 41 9.43 6.16 30.53
C ASP A 41 10.48 5.63 29.53
N ARG A 42 11.02 4.45 29.78
CA ARG A 42 12.14 3.87 29.03
C ARG A 42 11.75 2.63 28.22
N GLY A 43 10.62 1.98 28.57
CA GLY A 43 10.16 0.76 27.95
C GLY A 43 9.65 0.94 26.53
N ILE A 44 9.32 -0.18 25.90
CA ILE A 44 8.83 -0.22 24.51
C ILE A 44 7.36 0.18 24.39
N PHE A 45 6.60 0.13 25.49
CA PHE A 45 5.17 0.45 25.51
C PHE A 45 4.92 1.87 26.02
N ARG A 46 4.82 2.80 25.09
CA ARG A 46 4.48 4.19 25.39
C ARG A 46 3.06 4.51 24.91
N GLY A 47 2.22 4.97 25.75
CA GLY A 47 0.83 5.30 25.45
C GLY A 47 -0.16 4.32 26.07
N PRO A 48 -1.40 4.28 25.57
CA PRO A 48 -1.81 4.39 24.16
C PRO A 48 -1.89 5.83 23.63
N PHE A 49 -1.31 6.08 22.46
CA PHE A 49 -1.48 7.32 21.74
C PHE A 49 -2.61 7.19 20.73
N VAL A 50 -3.64 8.01 20.86
CA VAL A 50 -4.75 8.05 19.91
C VAL A 50 -4.43 9.08 18.82
N ARG A 51 -4.32 8.62 17.58
CA ARG A 51 -4.19 9.49 16.42
C ARG A 51 -5.46 9.39 15.58
N VAL A 52 -6.25 10.43 15.57
CA VAL A 52 -7.42 10.55 14.71
C VAL A 52 -6.96 11.03 13.33
N ARG A 53 -7.31 10.29 12.28
CA ARG A 53 -7.10 10.71 10.89
C ARG A 53 -8.45 10.99 10.26
N LEU A 54 -8.56 12.10 9.57
CA LEU A 54 -9.71 12.34 8.72
C LEU A 54 -9.68 11.36 7.53
N PRO A 55 -10.84 10.87 7.08
CA PRO A 55 -10.92 10.04 5.88
C PRO A 55 -10.42 10.83 4.67
N PHE A 56 -9.86 10.12 3.69
CA PHE A 56 -9.45 10.74 2.44
C PHE A 56 -10.69 11.26 1.70
N ARG A 57 -10.57 12.45 1.10
CA ARG A 57 -11.65 13.06 0.34
C ARG A 57 -11.95 12.22 -0.91
N PRO A 58 -13.19 11.75 -1.11
CA PRO A 58 -13.57 11.08 -2.35
C PRO A 58 -13.48 12.06 -3.54
N ALA A 59 -13.22 11.54 -4.73
CA ALA A 59 -13.24 12.31 -5.96
C ALA A 59 -14.66 12.55 -6.43
N GLY A 60 -14.86 13.64 -7.18
CA GLY A 60 -16.03 13.79 -8.05
C GLY A 60 -15.89 12.92 -9.31
N ASP A 61 -16.81 13.04 -10.27
CA ASP A 61 -16.88 12.16 -11.44
C ASP A 61 -15.91 12.50 -12.58
N SER A 62 -15.16 13.60 -12.50
CA SER A 62 -14.27 14.07 -13.58
C SER A 62 -13.18 13.06 -13.98
N TRP A 63 -12.74 12.23 -13.05
CA TRP A 63 -11.72 11.21 -13.28
C TRP A 63 -12.11 10.15 -14.33
N LYS A 64 -13.42 9.90 -14.50
CA LYS A 64 -13.97 8.94 -15.48
C LYS A 64 -13.61 9.29 -16.91
N GLN A 65 -13.24 10.53 -17.16
CA GLN A 65 -12.79 10.97 -18.48
C GLN A 65 -11.30 10.68 -18.75
N SER A 66 -10.53 10.31 -17.72
CA SER A 66 -9.09 10.05 -17.82
C SER A 66 -8.73 8.56 -17.95
N LEU A 67 -9.72 7.68 -17.79
CA LEU A 67 -9.56 6.23 -17.91
C LEU A 67 -10.71 5.67 -18.75
N ASP A 68 -10.39 4.78 -19.71
CA ASP A 68 -11.40 4.02 -20.45
C ASP A 68 -11.92 2.84 -19.64
N TRP A 69 -11.10 2.37 -18.71
CA TRP A 69 -11.40 1.23 -17.87
C TRP A 69 -11.13 1.53 -16.40
N SER A 70 -12.01 1.04 -15.55
CA SER A 70 -11.80 1.01 -14.09
C SER A 70 -12.52 -0.19 -13.48
N PRO A 71 -12.07 -0.69 -12.32
CA PRO A 71 -12.75 -1.78 -11.62
C PRO A 71 -14.21 -1.42 -11.31
N PRO A 72 -15.16 -2.38 -11.42
CA PRO A 72 -16.55 -2.15 -11.07
C PRO A 72 -16.71 -1.62 -9.64
N GLY A 73 -17.49 -0.56 -9.47
CA GLY A 73 -17.74 0.06 -8.16
C GLY A 73 -16.57 0.85 -7.56
N PHE A 74 -15.48 1.01 -8.31
CA PHE A 74 -14.34 1.79 -7.82
C PHE A 74 -14.65 3.28 -7.72
N VAL A 75 -14.39 3.85 -6.55
CA VAL A 75 -14.51 5.28 -6.29
C VAL A 75 -13.16 5.80 -5.79
N PRO A 76 -12.42 6.53 -6.60
CA PRO A 76 -11.11 7.03 -6.21
C PRO A 76 -11.21 8.14 -5.16
N TYR A 77 -10.12 8.33 -4.44
CA TYR A 77 -9.92 9.54 -3.67
C TYR A 77 -9.47 10.70 -4.57
N ALA A 78 -9.64 11.93 -4.10
CA ALA A 78 -9.32 13.14 -4.87
C ALA A 78 -7.86 13.21 -5.34
N HIS A 79 -6.91 12.67 -4.57
CA HIS A 79 -5.50 12.62 -4.99
C HIS A 79 -5.25 11.57 -6.07
N GLN A 80 -5.98 10.43 -6.04
CA GLN A 80 -5.93 9.42 -7.10
C GLN A 80 -6.49 9.99 -8.41
N ALA A 81 -7.65 10.64 -8.36
CA ALA A 81 -8.24 11.29 -9.52
C ALA A 81 -7.29 12.31 -10.18
N ARG A 82 -6.62 13.14 -9.36
CA ARG A 82 -5.58 14.06 -9.86
C ARG A 82 -4.39 13.34 -10.50
N ALA A 83 -4.01 12.19 -9.96
CA ALA A 83 -2.96 11.38 -10.56
C ALA A 83 -3.41 10.82 -11.92
N PHE A 84 -4.65 10.34 -12.03
CA PHE A 84 -5.22 9.85 -13.29
C PHE A 84 -5.20 10.93 -14.37
N GLU A 85 -5.64 12.15 -14.05
CA GLU A 85 -5.60 13.29 -14.98
C GLU A 85 -4.17 13.62 -15.45
N ARG A 86 -3.17 13.49 -14.58
CA ARG A 86 -1.77 13.77 -14.91
C ARG A 86 -1.09 12.65 -15.69
N LEU A 87 -1.52 11.42 -15.48
CA LEU A 87 -0.99 10.22 -16.14
C LEU A 87 -1.83 9.79 -17.34
N ASP A 88 -2.87 10.57 -17.67
CA ASP A 88 -3.74 10.33 -18.81
C ASP A 88 -2.95 10.33 -20.12
N SER A 89 -2.93 9.18 -20.79
CA SER A 89 -2.33 9.00 -22.12
C SER A 89 -3.33 9.03 -23.27
N LEU A 90 -4.62 9.28 -22.99
CA LEU A 90 -5.67 9.49 -23.99
C LEU A 90 -5.53 10.88 -24.66
N ARG A 91 -5.27 11.89 -23.84
CA ARG A 91 -5.29 13.29 -24.24
C ARG A 91 -3.93 13.87 -24.53
N GLY A 92 -2.87 13.11 -24.25
CA GLY A 92 -1.52 13.57 -24.48
C GLY A 92 -0.45 12.74 -23.80
N LYS A 93 0.74 13.29 -23.71
CA LYS A 93 1.87 12.63 -23.06
C LYS A 93 1.69 12.68 -21.54
N PRO A 94 1.76 11.53 -20.83
CA PRO A 94 1.75 11.49 -19.37
C PRO A 94 2.83 12.41 -18.76
N ARG A 95 2.48 13.07 -17.67
CA ARG A 95 3.40 14.01 -17.00
C ARG A 95 4.14 13.32 -15.86
N PRO A 96 5.43 13.58 -15.65
CA PRO A 96 6.14 13.14 -14.45
C PRO A 96 5.36 13.53 -13.20
N THR A 97 5.08 12.56 -12.35
CA THR A 97 4.16 12.73 -11.20
C THR A 97 4.74 12.07 -9.96
N ILE A 98 4.74 12.81 -8.86
CA ILE A 98 5.09 12.29 -7.54
C ILE A 98 3.81 12.27 -6.70
N VAL A 99 3.48 11.10 -6.14
CA VAL A 99 2.31 10.92 -5.27
C VAL A 99 2.77 10.85 -3.81
N THR A 100 2.51 11.91 -3.06
CA THR A 100 2.83 12.01 -1.64
C THR A 100 1.56 12.05 -0.81
N THR A 101 1.22 10.96 -0.16
CA THR A 101 0.03 10.85 0.70
C THR A 101 0.32 9.93 1.89
N GLY A 102 -0.54 9.94 2.89
CA GLY A 102 -0.43 9.07 4.06
C GLY A 102 -0.50 7.57 3.71
N THR A 103 -0.13 6.73 4.64
CA THR A 103 -0.23 5.27 4.50
C THR A 103 -1.70 4.84 4.36
N GLY A 104 -1.97 3.83 3.53
CA GLY A 104 -3.33 3.34 3.27
C GLY A 104 -4.18 4.25 2.40
N SER A 105 -3.58 5.18 1.65
CA SER A 105 -4.29 6.12 0.77
C SER A 105 -4.52 5.63 -0.65
N GLY A 106 -4.10 4.40 -0.98
CA GLY A 106 -4.19 3.91 -2.36
C GLY A 106 -3.20 4.59 -3.31
N LYS A 107 -1.93 4.78 -2.86
CA LYS A 107 -0.88 5.32 -3.73
C LYS A 107 -0.59 4.43 -4.93
N THR A 108 -0.65 3.13 -4.73
CA THR A 108 -0.42 2.15 -5.79
C THR A 108 -1.45 2.30 -6.89
N GLU A 109 -2.72 2.36 -6.56
CA GLU A 109 -3.81 2.55 -7.52
C GLU A 109 -3.70 3.87 -8.28
N SER A 110 -3.06 4.88 -7.68
CA SER A 110 -2.87 6.20 -8.30
C SER A 110 -2.06 6.14 -9.61
N PHE A 111 -1.15 5.18 -9.74
CA PHE A 111 -0.35 4.99 -10.97
C PHE A 111 -0.68 3.68 -11.68
N LEU A 112 -1.06 2.64 -10.94
CA LEU A 112 -1.34 1.33 -11.51
C LEU A 112 -2.55 1.37 -12.46
N LEU A 113 -3.66 2.00 -12.06
CA LEU A 113 -4.85 2.07 -12.90
C LEU A 113 -4.62 2.81 -14.23
N PRO A 114 -4.01 4.02 -14.27
CA PRO A 114 -3.67 4.66 -15.54
C PRO A 114 -2.70 3.85 -16.40
N MET A 115 -1.77 3.13 -15.78
CA MET A 115 -0.82 2.27 -16.48
C MET A 115 -1.53 1.08 -17.13
N LEU A 116 -2.37 0.37 -16.37
CA LEU A 116 -3.15 -0.76 -16.89
C LEU A 116 -4.12 -0.34 -17.99
N ASP A 117 -4.79 0.79 -17.81
CA ASP A 117 -5.67 1.38 -18.81
C ASP A 117 -4.90 1.73 -20.11
N HIS A 118 -3.69 2.29 -19.99
CA HIS A 118 -2.81 2.51 -21.13
C HIS A 118 -2.43 1.20 -21.83
N CYS A 119 -1.99 0.19 -21.06
CA CYS A 119 -1.62 -1.12 -21.61
C CYS A 119 -2.80 -1.77 -22.33
N HIS A 120 -3.99 -1.76 -21.75
CA HIS A 120 -5.21 -2.28 -22.35
C HIS A 120 -5.50 -1.61 -23.72
N ARG A 121 -5.39 -0.30 -23.79
CA ARG A 121 -5.60 0.44 -25.06
C ARG A 121 -4.56 0.10 -26.11
N GLN A 122 -3.29 -0.03 -25.73
CA GLN A 122 -2.23 -0.37 -26.67
C GLN A 122 -2.40 -1.77 -27.26
N VAL A 123 -2.85 -2.72 -26.44
CA VAL A 123 -3.19 -4.08 -26.89
C VAL A 123 -4.39 -4.05 -27.85
N ALA A 124 -5.42 -3.28 -27.53
CA ALA A 124 -6.62 -3.16 -28.35
C ALA A 124 -6.35 -2.63 -29.77
N ILE A 125 -5.31 -1.82 -29.96
CA ILE A 125 -4.89 -1.34 -31.29
C ILE A 125 -3.81 -2.21 -31.96
N GLY A 126 -3.50 -3.39 -31.36
CA GLY A 126 -2.55 -4.34 -31.93
C GLY A 126 -1.07 -4.02 -31.71
N GLU A 127 -0.75 -3.06 -30.85
CA GLU A 127 0.64 -2.77 -30.52
C GLU A 127 1.25 -3.90 -29.69
N GLY A 128 2.38 -4.47 -30.11
CA GLY A 128 3.12 -5.50 -29.40
C GLY A 128 4.19 -4.96 -28.46
N GLY A 129 4.80 -5.84 -27.63
CA GLY A 129 5.93 -5.53 -26.75
C GLY A 129 5.55 -4.90 -25.41
N ILE A 130 6.57 -4.60 -24.59
CA ILE A 130 6.44 -4.03 -23.24
C ILE A 130 5.87 -2.61 -23.31
N LYS A 131 4.78 -2.35 -22.61
CA LYS A 131 4.08 -1.06 -22.59
C LYS A 131 4.41 -0.25 -21.32
N ALA A 132 4.76 -0.90 -20.24
CA ALA A 132 5.09 -0.26 -18.99
C ALA A 132 6.20 -1.01 -18.24
N LEU A 133 7.01 -0.27 -17.51
CA LEU A 133 8.04 -0.82 -16.62
C LEU A 133 7.79 -0.28 -15.22
N VAL A 134 7.67 -1.20 -14.25
CA VAL A 134 7.47 -0.85 -12.83
C VAL A 134 8.69 -1.28 -12.05
N LEU A 135 9.34 -0.32 -11.40
CA LEU A 135 10.51 -0.57 -10.56
C LEU A 135 10.12 -0.40 -9.09
N TYR A 136 10.32 -1.44 -8.31
CA TYR A 136 10.12 -1.43 -6.86
C TYR A 136 11.42 -1.67 -6.12
N PRO A 137 11.70 -0.89 -5.06
CA PRO A 137 12.90 -1.10 -4.25
C PRO A 137 12.79 -2.32 -3.32
N MET A 138 11.59 -2.92 -3.22
CA MET A 138 11.31 -4.05 -2.31
C MET A 138 10.57 -5.17 -3.04
N ASN A 139 11.12 -6.37 -3.03
CA ASN A 139 10.58 -7.56 -3.68
C ASN A 139 9.13 -7.90 -3.25
N ALA A 140 8.80 -7.67 -1.97
CA ALA A 140 7.45 -7.94 -1.45
C ALA A 140 6.36 -7.09 -2.13
N LEU A 141 6.67 -5.85 -2.49
CA LEU A 141 5.74 -4.97 -3.21
C LEU A 141 5.61 -5.36 -4.69
N ALA A 142 6.70 -5.79 -5.32
CA ALA A 142 6.69 -6.30 -6.68
C ALA A 142 5.84 -7.57 -6.80
N LEU A 143 5.97 -8.48 -5.83
CA LEU A 143 5.15 -9.70 -5.78
C LEU A 143 3.65 -9.39 -5.62
N LEU A 144 3.29 -8.41 -4.79
CA LEU A 144 1.91 -8.00 -4.58
C LEU A 144 1.27 -7.48 -5.87
N VAL A 145 1.99 -6.65 -6.63
CA VAL A 145 1.51 -6.13 -7.92
C VAL A 145 1.38 -7.24 -8.94
N GLY A 146 2.35 -8.15 -9.02
CA GLY A 146 2.29 -9.29 -9.92
C GLY A 146 1.14 -10.27 -9.62
N LEU A 147 0.73 -10.41 -8.36
CA LEU A 147 -0.45 -11.21 -7.99
C LEU A 147 -1.76 -10.52 -8.36
N GLN A 148 -1.86 -9.21 -8.21
CA GLN A 148 -3.04 -8.45 -8.64
C GLN A 148 -3.25 -8.47 -10.16
N ASP A 149 -2.16 -8.58 -10.92
CA ASP A 149 -2.20 -8.65 -12.38
C ASP A 149 -2.63 -10.03 -12.88
N ARG A 150 -2.21 -11.12 -12.23
CA ARG A 150 -2.58 -12.49 -12.63
C ARG A 150 -4.07 -12.76 -12.63
N ASP A 151 -4.82 -12.20 -11.70
CA ASP A 151 -6.28 -12.33 -11.64
C ASP A 151 -6.98 -11.54 -12.77
N ARG A 152 -6.24 -10.72 -13.53
CA ARG A 152 -6.74 -9.87 -14.61
C ARG A 152 -6.25 -10.26 -16.00
N ASP A 153 -5.15 -11.01 -16.10
CA ASP A 153 -4.54 -11.43 -17.36
C ASP A 153 -5.45 -12.34 -18.22
N ASP A 154 -6.44 -12.98 -17.61
CA ASP A 154 -7.47 -13.72 -18.36
C ASP A 154 -8.36 -12.80 -19.22
N ALA A 155 -8.28 -11.49 -19.06
CA ALA A 155 -9.12 -10.54 -19.76
C ALA A 155 -8.41 -9.63 -20.79
N ALA A 156 -7.10 -9.43 -20.74
CA ALA A 156 -6.48 -8.33 -21.49
C ALA A 156 -5.20 -8.65 -22.30
N GLY A 157 -4.50 -9.74 -22.06
CA GLY A 157 -3.26 -10.10 -22.82
C GLY A 157 -2.15 -9.04 -22.75
N ALA A 158 -2.15 -8.17 -21.75
CA ALA A 158 -1.13 -7.15 -21.56
C ALA A 158 0.02 -7.68 -20.72
N GLU A 159 1.22 -7.66 -21.25
CA GLU A 159 2.43 -8.04 -20.52
C GLU A 159 2.96 -6.84 -19.72
N VAL A 160 2.95 -6.94 -18.40
CA VAL A 160 3.56 -5.99 -17.49
C VAL A 160 4.86 -6.59 -16.98
N ALA A 161 5.98 -5.99 -17.35
CA ALA A 161 7.29 -6.40 -16.84
C ALA A 161 7.55 -5.72 -15.49
N VAL A 162 7.80 -6.52 -14.45
CA VAL A 162 8.22 -6.05 -13.13
C VAL A 162 9.67 -6.44 -12.94
N GLU A 163 10.56 -5.46 -12.93
CA GLU A 163 11.97 -5.67 -12.63
C GLU A 163 12.24 -5.30 -11.17
N VAL A 164 12.89 -6.22 -10.47
CA VAL A 164 13.22 -6.11 -9.05
C VAL A 164 14.71 -5.96 -8.93
N GLY A 165 15.17 -4.77 -8.54
CA GLY A 165 16.57 -4.44 -8.27
C GLY A 165 16.98 -4.75 -6.82
#